data_892162c0431fbcc400c923d4d8bcccf2
#
_entry.id   892162c0431fbcc400c923d4d8bcccf2
#
_cell.length_a   1.000
_cell.length_b   1.000
_cell.length_c   1.000
_cell.angle_alpha   90.00
_cell.angle_beta   90.00
_cell.angle_gamma   90.00
#
_symmetry.space_group_name_H-M   'P 1'
#
loop_
_entity.id
_entity.type
_entity.pdbx_description
1 polymer ?
#
loop_
_entity_poly.entity_id
_entity_poly.type
_entity_poly.pdbx_seq_one_letter_code
_entity_poly.pdbx_strand_id
1 'polypeptide(L)'
;MNKQGTILIVDDNKGVLTAVQLLLKNYFTKVITLASPVTLPAVLREEAPEVVLLDMNFTSGINNGNEGLFWLHEIKKLRPALPVVLFTAYADIDLAVRGIKEGATDFIVKPWDNQKLVETLQTAVTH
;
A
#
# COMPACT_ATOMS: atom_id res chain seq x y z
N MET A 1 8.26 -23.67 0.54
CA MET A 1 7.11 -22.78 0.57
C MET A 1 7.28 -21.66 -0.42
N ASN A 2 6.29 -21.44 -1.26
CA ASN A 2 6.41 -20.45 -2.32
C ASN A 2 6.07 -19.05 -1.83
N LYS A 3 7.01 -18.14 -1.96
CA LYS A 3 6.76 -16.73 -1.70
C LYS A 3 6.13 -16.11 -2.93
N GLN A 4 5.29 -15.11 -2.71
CA GLN A 4 4.75 -14.33 -3.81
C GLN A 4 5.82 -13.34 -4.28
N GLY A 5 5.57 -12.67 -5.42
CA GLY A 5 6.57 -11.84 -6.07
C GLY A 5 6.97 -10.60 -5.28
N THR A 6 6.74 -9.43 -5.84
CA THR A 6 7.21 -8.16 -5.28
C THR A 6 6.05 -7.38 -4.71
N ILE A 7 6.22 -6.83 -3.51
CA ILE A 7 5.26 -5.89 -2.92
C ILE A 7 5.94 -4.54 -2.71
N LEU A 8 5.18 -3.48 -2.97
CA LEU A 8 5.63 -2.11 -2.73
C LEU A 8 4.83 -1.53 -1.56
N ILE A 9 5.54 -1.01 -0.56
CA ILE A 9 4.93 -0.40 0.62
C ILE A 9 5.30 1.07 0.63
N VAL A 10 4.30 1.94 0.69
CA VAL A 10 4.50 3.39 0.72
C VAL A 10 3.90 3.94 2.00
N ASP A 11 4.73 4.40 2.92
CA ASP A 11 4.29 4.92 4.22
C ASP A 11 5.40 5.81 4.76
N ASP A 12 5.07 7.02 5.22
CA ASP A 12 6.10 7.92 5.71
C ASP A 12 6.54 7.63 7.15
N ASN A 13 5.88 6.71 7.82
CA ASN A 13 6.30 6.29 9.16
C ASN A 13 7.32 5.16 9.05
N LYS A 14 8.57 5.46 9.38
CA LYS A 14 9.65 4.49 9.24
C LYS A 14 9.49 3.28 10.14
N GLY A 15 8.89 3.46 11.31
CA GLY A 15 8.62 2.33 12.20
C GLY A 15 7.61 1.36 11.59
N VAL A 16 6.58 1.90 10.94
CA VAL A 16 5.60 1.08 10.24
C VAL A 16 6.27 0.33 9.08
N LEU A 17 7.09 1.03 8.29
CA LEU A 17 7.80 0.40 7.18
C LEU A 17 8.67 -0.76 7.66
N THR A 18 9.41 -0.56 8.74
CA THR A 18 10.28 -1.60 9.28
C THR A 18 9.47 -2.81 9.76
N ALA A 19 8.42 -2.56 10.53
CA ALA A 19 7.59 -3.63 11.07
C ALA A 19 6.92 -4.45 9.96
N VAL A 20 6.36 -3.77 8.99
CA VAL A 20 5.65 -4.44 7.89
C VAL A 20 6.64 -5.16 6.98
N GLN A 21 7.81 -4.56 6.73
CA GLN A 21 8.84 -5.21 5.93
C GLN A 21 9.31 -6.52 6.57
N LEU A 22 9.57 -6.49 7.87
CA LEU A 22 10.00 -7.70 8.58
C LEU A 22 8.95 -8.81 8.51
N LEU A 23 7.69 -8.45 8.60
CA LEU A 23 6.61 -9.40 8.48
C LEU A 23 6.52 -9.96 7.06
N LEU A 24 6.47 -9.08 6.07
CA LEU A 24 6.15 -9.46 4.71
C LEU A 24 7.29 -10.15 3.97
N LYS A 25 8.53 -9.99 4.42
CA LYS A 25 9.64 -10.70 3.78
C LYS A 25 9.51 -12.21 3.87
N ASN A 26 8.65 -12.71 4.75
CA ASN A 26 8.40 -14.15 4.86
C ASN A 26 7.39 -14.63 3.83
N TYR A 27 6.70 -13.72 3.17
CA TYR A 27 5.60 -14.05 2.25
C TYR A 27 5.83 -13.55 0.82
N PHE A 28 6.73 -12.60 0.64
CA PHE A 28 7.04 -12.04 -0.67
C PHE A 28 8.52 -12.20 -0.96
N THR A 29 8.83 -12.42 -2.24
CA THR A 29 10.22 -12.57 -2.69
C THR A 29 10.99 -11.27 -2.51
N LYS A 30 10.34 -10.15 -2.80
CA LYS A 30 10.98 -8.84 -2.69
C LYS A 30 10.00 -7.85 -2.06
N VAL A 31 10.47 -7.12 -1.05
CA VAL A 31 9.68 -6.08 -0.39
C VAL A 31 10.39 -4.75 -0.61
N ILE A 32 9.71 -3.84 -1.30
CA ILE A 32 10.24 -2.50 -1.56
C ILE A 32 9.51 -1.53 -0.65
N THR A 33 10.25 -0.68 0.05
CA THR A 33 9.66 0.32 0.94
C THR A 33 10.00 1.72 0.47
N LEU A 34 9.01 2.61 0.49
CA LEU A 34 9.18 4.02 0.18
C LEU A 34 8.64 4.84 1.34
N ALA A 35 9.49 5.71 1.89
CA ALA A 35 9.07 6.64 2.94
C ALA A 35 8.37 7.86 2.38
N SER A 36 8.42 8.04 1.07
CA SER A 36 7.78 9.15 0.38
C SER A 36 7.23 8.68 -0.96
N PRO A 37 6.05 9.14 -1.37
CA PRO A 37 5.48 8.73 -2.66
C PRO A 37 6.10 9.43 -3.86
N VAL A 38 7.02 10.38 -3.65
CA VAL A 38 7.58 11.19 -4.72
C VAL A 38 8.24 10.34 -5.80
N THR A 39 8.95 9.28 -5.42
CA THR A 39 9.63 8.40 -6.38
C THR A 39 8.76 7.25 -6.86
N LEU A 40 7.51 7.20 -6.43
CA LEU A 40 6.62 6.08 -6.74
C LEU A 40 6.47 5.83 -8.24
N PRO A 41 6.29 6.86 -9.10
CA PRO A 41 6.19 6.61 -10.53
C PRO A 41 7.44 5.94 -11.11
N ALA A 42 8.63 6.36 -10.67
CA ALA A 42 9.88 5.75 -11.15
C ALA A 42 9.98 4.29 -10.71
N VAL A 43 9.60 4.00 -9.47
CA VAL A 43 9.64 2.64 -8.95
C VAL A 43 8.67 1.74 -9.73
N LEU A 44 7.50 2.25 -10.06
CA LEU A 44 6.53 1.47 -10.85
C LEU A 44 7.04 1.17 -12.26
N ARG A 45 7.87 2.06 -12.83
CA ARG A 45 8.47 1.81 -14.13
C ARG A 45 9.61 0.79 -14.06
N GLU A 46 10.39 0.83 -13.01
CA GLU A 46 11.59 -0.01 -12.88
C GLU A 46 11.30 -1.37 -12.28
N GLU A 47 10.36 -1.43 -11.34
CA GLU A 47 9.97 -2.65 -10.66
C GLU A 47 8.59 -3.06 -11.15
N ALA A 48 8.26 -4.32 -10.98
CA ALA A 48 6.94 -4.81 -11.37
C ALA A 48 6.25 -5.38 -10.12
N PRO A 49 5.82 -4.52 -9.19
CA PRO A 49 5.14 -5.03 -7.99
C PRO A 49 3.81 -5.65 -8.36
N GLU A 50 3.43 -6.66 -7.59
CA GLU A 50 2.16 -7.35 -7.79
C GLU A 50 1.06 -6.77 -6.91
N VAL A 51 1.43 -5.97 -5.91
CA VAL A 51 0.48 -5.29 -5.04
C VAL A 51 1.19 -4.11 -4.39
N VAL A 52 0.43 -3.06 -4.10
CA VAL A 52 0.92 -1.88 -3.38
C VAL A 52 0.13 -1.73 -2.09
N LEU A 53 0.85 -1.53 -0.99
CA LEU A 53 0.24 -1.13 0.28
C LEU A 53 0.53 0.36 0.43
N LEU A 54 -0.51 1.18 0.35
CA LEU A 54 -0.39 2.63 0.25
C LEU A 54 -1.00 3.32 1.47
N ASP A 55 -0.16 4.07 2.21
CA ASP A 55 -0.64 4.88 3.31
C ASP A 55 -1.60 5.95 2.80
N MET A 56 -2.67 6.20 3.55
CA MET A 56 -3.64 7.22 3.20
C MET A 56 -3.22 8.61 3.64
N ASN A 57 -2.40 8.70 4.68
CA ASN A 57 -2.02 9.98 5.27
C ASN A 57 -0.52 10.14 5.35
N PHE A 58 0.01 11.09 4.60
CA PHE A 58 1.41 11.47 4.69
C PHE A 58 1.51 12.74 5.54
N THR A 59 2.49 12.76 6.44
CA THR A 59 2.60 13.84 7.42
C THR A 59 3.23 15.11 6.87
N SER A 60 3.83 15.03 5.70
CA SER A 60 4.48 16.19 5.09
C SER A 60 3.46 17.06 4.38
N GLY A 61 2.90 18.02 5.08
CA GLY A 61 1.95 18.95 4.48
C GLY A 61 0.58 18.86 5.12
N ILE A 62 -0.46 19.08 4.33
CA ILE A 62 -1.83 19.14 4.82
C ILE A 62 -2.38 17.72 4.96
N ASN A 63 -2.68 17.31 6.18
CA ASN A 63 -3.16 15.96 6.47
C ASN A 63 -4.68 15.89 6.36
N ASN A 64 -5.17 15.75 5.15
CA ASN A 64 -6.61 15.60 4.93
C ASN A 64 -6.97 14.32 4.19
N GLY A 65 -6.01 13.41 4.02
CA GLY A 65 -6.25 12.13 3.34
C GLY A 65 -6.26 12.22 1.83
N ASN A 66 -6.28 13.42 1.28
CA ASN A 66 -6.32 13.59 -0.19
C ASN A 66 -5.05 13.13 -0.87
N GLU A 67 -3.93 13.14 -0.15
CA GLU A 67 -2.67 12.68 -0.71
C GLU A 67 -2.72 11.20 -1.04
N GLY A 68 -3.29 10.40 -0.14
CA GLY A 68 -3.45 8.97 -0.40
C GLY A 68 -4.31 8.71 -1.63
N LEU A 69 -5.42 9.44 -1.75
CA LEU A 69 -6.29 9.31 -2.91
C LEU A 69 -5.60 9.78 -4.19
N PHE A 70 -4.84 10.87 -4.10
CA PHE A 70 -4.07 11.36 -5.23
C PHE A 70 -3.12 10.28 -5.76
N TRP A 71 -2.35 9.67 -4.86
CA TRP A 71 -1.37 8.67 -5.28
C TRP A 71 -2.04 7.38 -5.73
N LEU A 72 -3.19 7.04 -5.16
CA LEU A 72 -3.99 5.93 -5.68
C LEU A 72 -4.33 6.16 -7.15
N HIS A 73 -4.81 7.36 -7.49
CA HIS A 73 -5.14 7.69 -8.87
C HIS A 73 -3.91 7.64 -9.77
N GLU A 74 -2.77 8.12 -9.29
CA GLU A 74 -1.53 8.09 -10.07
C GLU A 74 -1.07 6.67 -10.35
N ILE A 75 -1.18 5.79 -9.35
CA ILE A 75 -0.83 4.38 -9.53
C ILE A 75 -1.76 3.74 -10.57
N LYS A 76 -3.05 4.00 -10.47
CA LYS A 76 -4.03 3.39 -11.39
C LYS A 76 -3.89 3.92 -12.81
N LYS A 77 -3.42 5.15 -12.99
CA LYS A 77 -3.09 5.66 -14.31
C LYS A 77 -1.92 4.90 -14.94
N LEU A 78 -0.88 4.65 -14.15
CA LEU A 78 0.33 3.99 -14.62
C LEU A 78 0.15 2.49 -14.78
N ARG A 79 -0.57 1.88 -13.88
CA ARG A 79 -0.80 0.45 -13.83
C ARG A 79 -2.26 0.16 -13.48
N PRO A 80 -3.19 0.23 -14.45
CA PRO A 80 -4.62 0.08 -14.15
C PRO A 80 -4.99 -1.25 -13.48
N ALA A 81 -4.25 -2.30 -13.76
CA ALA A 81 -4.55 -3.62 -13.20
C ALA A 81 -3.83 -3.91 -11.89
N LEU A 82 -2.97 -3.00 -11.43
CA LEU A 82 -2.19 -3.24 -10.21
C LEU A 82 -3.09 -3.11 -8.98
N PRO A 83 -3.18 -4.17 -8.14
CA PRO A 83 -3.97 -4.05 -6.91
C PRO A 83 -3.34 -3.07 -5.94
N VAL A 84 -4.16 -2.23 -5.32
CA VAL A 84 -3.72 -1.29 -4.30
C VAL A 84 -4.55 -1.54 -3.05
N VAL A 85 -3.86 -1.81 -1.94
CA VAL A 85 -4.49 -1.94 -0.62
C VAL A 85 -4.14 -0.69 0.17
N LEU A 86 -5.16 -0.02 0.69
CA LEU A 86 -4.96 1.22 1.42
C LEU A 86 -4.65 0.93 2.89
N PHE A 87 -3.74 1.72 3.47
CA PHE A 87 -3.34 1.56 4.86
C PHE A 87 -3.77 2.82 5.61
N THR A 88 -4.73 2.71 6.51
CA THR A 88 -5.42 3.88 7.03
C THR A 88 -5.55 3.83 8.55
N ALA A 89 -5.59 5.00 9.17
CA ALA A 89 -5.93 5.12 10.58
C ALA A 89 -7.44 4.92 10.77
N TYR A 90 -7.83 4.48 11.96
CA TYR A 90 -9.24 4.26 12.27
C TYR A 90 -10.10 5.49 11.97
N ALA A 91 -9.58 6.67 12.27
CA ALA A 91 -10.32 7.91 12.06
C ALA A 91 -10.57 8.23 10.58
N ASP A 92 -9.84 7.58 9.67
CA ASP A 92 -9.89 7.88 8.25
C ASP A 92 -10.55 6.77 7.43
N ILE A 93 -11.32 5.90 8.07
CA ILE A 93 -11.98 4.80 7.37
C ILE A 93 -12.88 5.30 6.24
N ASP A 94 -13.53 6.44 6.42
CA ASP A 94 -14.39 7.00 5.37
C ASP A 94 -13.58 7.31 4.11
N LEU A 95 -12.35 7.79 4.27
CA LEU A 95 -11.48 8.03 3.12
C LEU A 95 -11.08 6.73 2.44
N ALA A 96 -10.84 5.69 3.22
CA ALA A 96 -10.51 4.39 2.66
C ALA A 96 -11.68 3.82 1.87
N VAL A 97 -12.90 3.95 2.38
CA VAL A 97 -14.10 3.52 1.65
C VAL A 97 -14.22 4.27 0.33
N ARG A 98 -13.95 5.57 0.35
CA ARG A 98 -13.93 6.36 -0.87
C ARG A 98 -12.87 5.84 -1.85
N GLY A 99 -11.69 5.49 -1.32
CA GLY A 99 -10.62 4.91 -2.14
C GLY A 99 -11.04 3.62 -2.82
N ILE A 100 -11.79 2.77 -2.12
CA ILE A 100 -12.32 1.54 -2.74
C ILE A 100 -13.19 1.88 -3.94
N LYS A 101 -14.06 2.88 -3.78
CA LYS A 101 -14.93 3.31 -4.87
C LYS A 101 -14.13 3.88 -6.04
N GLU A 102 -12.93 4.38 -5.78
CA GLU A 102 -12.09 5.01 -6.80
C GLU A 102 -11.01 4.08 -7.34
N GLY A 103 -11.07 2.80 -7.02
CA GLY A 103 -10.23 1.81 -7.65
C GLY A 103 -9.31 0.99 -6.76
N ALA A 104 -9.26 1.27 -5.46
CA ALA A 104 -8.47 0.44 -4.56
C ALA A 104 -9.13 -0.92 -4.38
N THR A 105 -8.31 -1.93 -4.12
CA THR A 105 -8.78 -3.31 -3.97
C THR A 105 -9.36 -3.57 -2.59
N ASP A 106 -8.72 -3.02 -1.56
CA ASP A 106 -9.12 -3.27 -0.17
C ASP A 106 -8.43 -2.23 0.72
N PHE A 107 -8.66 -2.32 2.04
CA PHE A 107 -7.94 -1.46 2.98
C PHE A 107 -7.70 -2.20 4.29
N ILE A 108 -6.70 -1.71 5.05
CA ILE A 108 -6.34 -2.24 6.35
C ILE A 108 -6.21 -1.07 7.33
N VAL A 109 -6.71 -1.26 8.54
CA VAL A 109 -6.72 -0.22 9.57
C VAL A 109 -5.50 -0.37 10.48
N LYS A 110 -4.87 0.75 10.82
CA LYS A 110 -3.79 0.80 11.81
C LYS A 110 -4.37 1.04 13.20
N PRO A 111 -3.89 0.37 14.23
CA PRO A 111 -2.91 -0.71 14.22
C PRO A 111 -3.52 -1.99 13.62
N TRP A 112 -2.68 -2.75 12.94
CA TRP A 112 -3.14 -3.89 12.17
C TRP A 112 -2.93 -5.21 12.91
N ASP A 113 -3.68 -6.22 12.48
CA ASP A 113 -3.42 -7.61 12.85
C ASP A 113 -2.53 -8.21 11.76
N ASN A 114 -1.42 -8.83 12.15
CA ASN A 114 -0.44 -9.35 11.21
C ASN A 114 -1.04 -10.37 10.26
N GLN A 115 -1.83 -11.30 10.78
CA GLN A 115 -2.43 -12.33 9.94
C GLN A 115 -3.40 -11.73 8.93
N LYS A 116 -4.21 -10.79 9.37
CA LYS A 116 -5.17 -10.15 8.48
C LYS A 116 -4.47 -9.33 7.40
N LEU A 117 -3.39 -8.65 7.76
CA LEU A 117 -2.61 -7.89 6.80
C LEU A 117 -2.07 -8.82 5.70
N VAL A 118 -1.45 -9.92 6.09
CA VAL A 118 -0.88 -10.88 5.15
C VAL A 118 -1.98 -11.45 4.26
N GLU A 119 -3.08 -11.89 4.84
CA GLU A 119 -4.19 -12.47 4.07
C GLU A 119 -4.77 -11.50 3.07
N THR A 120 -4.96 -10.25 3.48
CA THR A 120 -5.51 -9.22 2.61
C THR A 120 -4.59 -8.97 1.42
N LEU A 121 -3.29 -8.88 1.67
CA LEU A 121 -2.33 -8.63 0.60
C LEU A 121 -2.21 -9.82 -0.34
N GLN A 122 -2.20 -11.03 0.20
CA GLN A 122 -2.13 -12.23 -0.63
C GLN A 122 -3.37 -12.39 -1.50
N THR A 123 -4.53 -12.09 -0.94
CA THR A 123 -5.79 -12.14 -1.70
C THR A 123 -5.77 -11.12 -2.84
N ALA A 124 -5.24 -9.92 -2.58
CA ALA A 124 -5.15 -8.89 -3.60
C ALA A 124 -4.27 -9.34 -4.76
N VAL A 125 -3.15 -10.01 -4.47
CA VAL A 125 -2.23 -10.49 -5.52
C VAL A 125 -2.90 -11.53 -6.41
N THR A 126 -3.70 -12.41 -5.83
CA THR A 126 -4.30 -13.52 -6.59
C THR A 126 -5.57 -13.12 -7.32
N HIS A 127 -5.98 -11.89 -7.17
CA HIS A 127 -7.15 -11.38 -7.87
C HIS A 127 -6.76 -10.91 -9.27
#